data_dc9be4b2822c349a4ac56642797dfba5
#
_entry.id   dc9be4b2822c349a4ac56642797dfba5
#
_cell.length_a   1.000
_cell.length_b   1.000
_cell.length_c   1.000
_cell.angle_alpha   90.00
_cell.angle_beta   90.00
_cell.angle_gamma   90.00
#
_symmetry.space_group_name_H-M   'P 1'
#
loop_
_entity.id
_entity.type
_entity.pdbx_description
1 polymer ?
#
loop_
_entity_poly.entity_id
_entity_poly.type
_entity_poly.pdbx_seq_one_letter_code
_entity_poly.pdbx_strand_id
1 'polypeptide(L)'
;MAFTFLRHVPQEGTATYTPQPFMLPWGAKVDDAFIDKLFEICERMGWGPDLADDLMGCMAFESARTFSPDVRNLAGSSGTGLIQFMAATARDLGTTTDALTRMSAVEQLEYVYAYFTKYRWHERVRCLEDMYMAILMPKYISSPLGTVLFNDGTRAYTQNRGLDADEDGLITKAEAAAKVRAVYLEGFKAGNAREVFYDT
;
A
#
# COMPACT_ATOMS: atom_id res chain seq x y z
N MET A 1 -51.99 -33.81 31.97
CA MET A 1 -52.03 -32.75 30.91
C MET A 1 -50.71 -32.03 30.94
N ALA A 2 -49.86 -32.28 29.96
CA ALA A 2 -48.54 -31.64 29.84
C ALA A 2 -48.66 -30.45 28.89
N PHE A 3 -48.35 -29.25 29.35
CA PHE A 3 -48.29 -28.03 28.51
C PHE A 3 -46.93 -27.97 27.84
N THR A 4 -46.92 -28.17 26.53
CA THR A 4 -45.74 -27.95 25.70
C THR A 4 -45.65 -26.47 25.33
N PHE A 5 -44.71 -25.74 25.93
CA PHE A 5 -44.37 -24.38 25.50
C PHE A 5 -43.52 -24.46 24.20
N LEU A 6 -44.11 -24.17 23.06
CA LEU A 6 -43.39 -23.85 21.83
C LEU A 6 -42.64 -22.55 22.04
N ARG A 7 -41.32 -22.62 22.22
CA ARG A 7 -40.46 -21.47 22.12
C ARG A 7 -40.46 -21.04 20.65
N HIS A 8 -41.05 -19.87 20.39
CA HIS A 8 -40.89 -19.16 19.14
C HIS A 8 -39.42 -18.71 19.08
N VAL A 9 -38.57 -19.37 18.28
CA VAL A 9 -37.24 -18.89 17.91
C VAL A 9 -37.48 -17.82 16.86
N PRO A 10 -37.10 -16.55 17.07
CA PRO A 10 -37.15 -15.56 16.02
C PRO A 10 -36.20 -16.07 14.92
N GLN A 11 -36.70 -16.22 13.70
CA GLN A 11 -35.82 -16.33 12.53
C GLN A 11 -35.07 -15.01 12.44
N GLU A 12 -33.78 -15.05 12.73
CA GLU A 12 -32.87 -13.96 12.36
C GLU A 12 -32.99 -13.79 10.84
N GLY A 13 -33.58 -12.67 10.45
CA GLY A 13 -33.58 -12.26 9.07
C GLY A 13 -32.12 -12.13 8.66
N THR A 14 -31.67 -12.94 7.71
CA THR A 14 -30.41 -12.74 7.02
C THR A 14 -30.49 -11.36 6.40
N ALA A 15 -29.86 -10.37 7.06
CA ALA A 15 -29.62 -9.10 6.44
C ALA A 15 -28.81 -9.41 5.18
N THR A 16 -29.43 -9.22 3.99
CA THR A 16 -28.71 -9.34 2.74
C THR A 16 -27.73 -8.18 2.72
N TYR A 17 -26.48 -8.50 3.05
CA TYR A 17 -25.38 -7.56 2.91
C TYR A 17 -25.28 -7.18 1.43
N THR A 18 -25.46 -5.91 1.12
CA THR A 18 -25.24 -5.38 -0.22
C THR A 18 -23.88 -4.70 -0.22
N PRO A 19 -22.87 -5.26 -0.94
CA PRO A 19 -21.57 -4.63 -1.05
C PRO A 19 -21.74 -3.17 -1.51
N GLN A 20 -21.06 -2.24 -0.84
CA GLN A 20 -21.10 -0.83 -1.22
C GLN A 20 -20.00 -0.59 -2.27
N PRO A 21 -20.35 0.01 -3.42
CA PRO A 21 -19.33 0.37 -4.40
C PRO A 21 -18.45 1.49 -3.84
N PHE A 22 -17.15 1.44 -4.14
CA PHE A 22 -16.22 2.54 -3.89
C PHE A 22 -15.24 2.68 -5.06
N MET A 23 -14.63 3.85 -5.18
CA MET A 23 -13.70 4.16 -6.27
C MET A 23 -12.28 3.82 -5.84
N LEU A 24 -11.72 2.74 -6.38
CA LEU A 24 -10.34 2.34 -6.15
C LEU A 24 -9.40 3.21 -7.02
N PRO A 25 -8.50 4.01 -6.42
CA PRO A 25 -7.53 4.79 -7.18
C PRO A 25 -6.61 3.85 -7.96
N TRP A 26 -6.30 4.20 -9.21
CA TRP A 26 -5.50 3.37 -10.12
C TRP A 26 -6.12 2.03 -10.50
N GLY A 27 -7.31 1.69 -10.03
CA GLY A 27 -7.96 0.40 -10.30
C GLY A 27 -8.19 0.12 -11.79
N ALA A 28 -8.25 1.16 -12.64
CA ALA A 28 -8.34 0.99 -14.10
C ALA A 28 -7.00 0.60 -14.76
N LYS A 29 -5.90 0.55 -14.02
CA LYS A 29 -4.55 0.19 -14.53
C LYS A 29 -4.16 -1.25 -14.23
N VAL A 30 -5.00 -1.98 -13.53
CA VAL A 30 -4.79 -3.36 -13.12
C VAL A 30 -5.99 -4.21 -13.50
N ASP A 31 -5.83 -5.52 -13.57
CA ASP A 31 -6.90 -6.46 -13.86
C ASP A 31 -7.67 -6.89 -12.60
N ASP A 32 -8.75 -7.67 -12.80
CA ASP A 32 -9.59 -8.16 -11.72
C ASP A 32 -8.81 -9.05 -10.75
N ALA A 33 -7.94 -9.90 -11.27
CA ALA A 33 -7.12 -10.81 -10.45
C ALA A 33 -6.18 -10.05 -9.50
N PHE A 34 -5.66 -8.90 -9.95
CA PHE A 34 -4.86 -8.02 -9.10
C PHE A 34 -5.72 -7.38 -8.00
N ILE A 35 -6.93 -6.90 -8.36
CA ILE A 35 -7.85 -6.26 -7.40
C ILE A 35 -8.30 -7.28 -6.34
N ASP A 36 -8.70 -8.47 -6.75
CA ASP A 36 -9.10 -9.55 -5.83
C ASP A 36 -7.94 -9.88 -4.87
N LYS A 37 -6.72 -10.00 -5.39
CA LYS A 37 -5.55 -10.28 -4.59
C LYS A 37 -5.16 -9.13 -3.67
N LEU A 38 -5.32 -7.89 -4.11
CA LEU A 38 -5.11 -6.70 -3.28
C LEU A 38 -6.02 -6.74 -2.04
N PHE A 39 -7.31 -6.98 -2.24
CA PHE A 39 -8.26 -7.05 -1.13
C PHE A 39 -8.01 -8.25 -0.22
N GLU A 40 -7.71 -9.43 -0.78
CA GLU A 40 -7.32 -10.60 0.01
C GLU A 40 -6.14 -10.28 0.96
N ILE A 41 -5.05 -9.68 0.46
CA ILE A 41 -3.91 -9.36 1.31
C ILE A 41 -4.22 -8.24 2.31
N CYS A 42 -5.04 -7.26 1.96
CA CYS A 42 -5.48 -6.22 2.87
C CYS A 42 -6.32 -6.81 4.01
N GLU A 43 -7.29 -7.67 3.72
CA GLU A 43 -8.09 -8.37 4.72
C GLU A 43 -7.20 -9.19 5.69
N ARG A 44 -6.24 -9.96 5.15
CA ARG A 44 -5.28 -10.74 5.94
C ARG A 44 -4.39 -9.86 6.84
N MET A 45 -4.19 -8.58 6.50
CA MET A 45 -3.49 -7.59 7.32
C MET A 45 -4.42 -6.84 8.27
N GLY A 46 -5.73 -7.08 8.23
CA GLY A 46 -6.72 -6.32 8.98
C GLY A 46 -6.91 -4.89 8.47
N TRP A 47 -6.62 -4.64 7.18
CA TRP A 47 -6.77 -3.35 6.52
C TRP A 47 -8.11 -3.28 5.78
N GLY A 48 -8.83 -2.17 5.98
CA GLY A 48 -10.03 -1.85 5.22
C GLY A 48 -9.73 -1.16 3.88
N PRO A 49 -10.81 -0.75 3.16
CA PRO A 49 -10.70 -0.09 1.86
C PRO A 49 -9.78 1.12 1.83
N ASP A 50 -9.79 1.96 2.86
CA ASP A 50 -8.97 3.17 2.94
C ASP A 50 -7.47 2.85 2.85
N LEU A 51 -7.01 1.77 3.51
CA LEU A 51 -5.61 1.34 3.45
C LEU A 51 -5.29 0.57 2.16
N ALA A 52 -6.28 -0.06 1.50
CA ALA A 52 -6.12 -0.60 0.16
C ALA A 52 -5.88 0.52 -0.86
N ASP A 53 -6.62 1.64 -0.76
CA ASP A 53 -6.41 2.84 -1.56
C ASP A 53 -5.01 3.43 -1.37
N ASP A 54 -4.57 3.55 -0.11
CA ASP A 54 -3.23 4.03 0.24
C ASP A 54 -2.13 3.13 -0.35
N LEU A 55 -2.33 1.81 -0.30
CA LEU A 55 -1.39 0.83 -0.88
C LEU A 55 -1.32 0.97 -2.40
N MET A 56 -2.47 1.15 -3.08
CA MET A 56 -2.52 1.43 -4.52
C MET A 56 -1.76 2.71 -4.87
N GLY A 57 -1.93 3.77 -4.09
CA GLY A 57 -1.19 5.04 -4.25
C GLY A 57 0.32 4.85 -4.11
N CYS A 58 0.77 4.11 -3.10
CA CYS A 58 2.18 3.80 -2.90
C CYS A 58 2.75 2.94 -4.05
N MET A 59 2.06 1.87 -4.44
CA MET A 59 2.48 1.02 -5.57
C MET A 59 2.53 1.78 -6.89
N ALA A 60 1.56 2.67 -7.15
CA ALA A 60 1.59 3.53 -8.33
C ALA A 60 2.80 4.47 -8.33
N PHE A 61 3.16 5.04 -7.18
CA PHE A 61 4.34 5.89 -7.04
C PHE A 61 5.62 5.09 -7.30
N GLU A 62 5.81 3.97 -6.62
CA GLU A 62 7.03 3.15 -6.67
C GLU A 62 7.23 2.46 -8.03
N SER A 63 6.14 2.08 -8.71
CA SER A 63 6.17 1.46 -10.03
C SER A 63 6.07 2.46 -11.20
N ALA A 64 6.19 3.77 -10.95
CA ALA A 64 5.98 4.81 -11.95
C ALA A 64 4.62 4.68 -12.69
N ARG A 65 3.55 4.33 -11.97
CA ARG A 65 2.15 4.16 -12.43
C ARG A 65 1.91 2.94 -13.34
N THR A 66 2.89 2.07 -13.47
CA THR A 66 2.80 0.91 -14.39
C THR A 66 2.26 -0.35 -13.72
N PHE A 67 2.38 -0.46 -12.40
CA PHE A 67 2.13 -1.70 -11.64
C PHE A 67 2.91 -2.90 -12.20
N SER A 68 3.98 -2.65 -12.96
CA SER A 68 4.81 -3.72 -13.51
C SER A 68 5.75 -4.30 -12.45
N PRO A 69 5.83 -5.63 -12.32
CA PRO A 69 6.68 -6.30 -11.35
C PRO A 69 8.17 -6.19 -11.67
N ASP A 70 8.53 -5.80 -12.90
CA ASP A 70 9.91 -5.72 -13.39
C ASP A 70 10.49 -4.29 -13.40
N VAL A 71 9.73 -3.28 -12.93
CA VAL A 71 10.25 -1.92 -12.80
C VAL A 71 11.51 -1.91 -11.95
N ARG A 72 12.58 -1.36 -12.50
CA ARG A 72 13.87 -1.17 -11.82
C ARG A 72 14.10 0.29 -11.52
N ASN A 73 14.71 0.56 -10.38
CA ASN A 73 15.15 1.90 -10.03
C ASN A 73 16.30 2.32 -10.96
N LEU A 74 16.08 3.37 -11.76
CA LEU A 74 17.07 3.89 -12.71
C LEU A 74 18.19 4.70 -12.04
N ALA A 75 18.06 5.07 -10.77
CA ALA A 75 19.06 5.83 -10.02
C ALA A 75 20.18 4.94 -9.41
N GLY A 76 20.31 3.69 -9.87
CA GLY A 76 21.40 2.79 -9.47
C GLY A 76 21.16 2.06 -8.14
N SER A 77 19.96 2.10 -7.56
CA SER A 77 19.59 1.22 -6.45
C SER A 77 19.09 -0.13 -6.95
N SER A 78 18.96 -1.11 -6.04
CA SER A 78 18.41 -2.43 -6.36
C SER A 78 16.89 -2.49 -6.30
N GLY A 79 16.20 -1.36 -6.12
CA GLY A 79 14.74 -1.29 -6.03
C GLY A 79 14.06 -1.95 -7.22
N THR A 80 13.08 -2.81 -6.97
CA THR A 80 12.44 -3.65 -7.97
C THR A 80 10.95 -3.82 -7.68
N GLY A 81 10.12 -3.64 -8.69
CA GLY A 81 8.70 -3.99 -8.69
C GLY A 81 7.80 -3.05 -7.90
N LEU A 82 6.66 -3.59 -7.43
CA LEU A 82 5.51 -2.86 -6.94
C LEU A 82 5.80 -1.86 -5.81
N ILE A 83 6.69 -2.19 -4.88
CA ILE A 83 7.10 -1.32 -3.77
C ILE A 83 8.61 -1.11 -3.72
N GLN A 84 9.31 -1.27 -4.84
CA GLN A 84 10.75 -1.11 -4.98
C GLN A 84 11.55 -1.94 -3.98
N PHE A 85 11.28 -3.24 -3.92
CA PHE A 85 11.99 -4.18 -3.05
C PHE A 85 13.51 -4.07 -3.24
N MET A 86 14.22 -3.74 -2.17
CA MET A 86 15.68 -3.76 -2.16
C MET A 86 16.22 -5.19 -2.15
N ALA A 87 17.41 -5.42 -2.72
CA ALA A 87 18.01 -6.76 -2.78
C ALA A 87 18.17 -7.42 -1.39
N ALA A 88 18.45 -6.63 -0.35
CA ALA A 88 18.51 -7.14 1.01
C ALA A 88 17.15 -7.61 1.50
N THR A 89 16.10 -6.80 1.26
CA THR A 89 14.72 -7.13 1.60
C THR A 89 14.23 -8.36 0.85
N ALA A 90 14.49 -8.45 -0.46
CA ALA A 90 14.12 -9.63 -1.25
C ALA A 90 14.74 -10.92 -0.67
N ARG A 91 16.02 -10.90 -0.32
CA ARG A 91 16.69 -12.05 0.31
C ARG A 91 16.08 -12.41 1.68
N ASP A 92 15.76 -11.39 2.47
CA ASP A 92 15.13 -11.60 3.78
C ASP A 92 13.71 -12.19 3.65
N LEU A 93 13.02 -11.90 2.56
CA LEU A 93 11.72 -12.50 2.20
C LEU A 93 11.86 -13.85 1.48
N GLY A 94 13.06 -14.41 1.34
CA GLY A 94 13.30 -15.72 0.73
C GLY A 94 13.28 -15.72 -0.80
N THR A 95 13.50 -14.55 -1.44
CA THR A 95 13.51 -14.39 -2.90
C THR A 95 14.72 -13.56 -3.37
N THR A 96 14.72 -13.15 -4.61
CA THR A 96 15.73 -12.24 -5.18
C THR A 96 15.04 -11.20 -6.04
N THR A 97 15.70 -10.05 -6.27
CA THR A 97 15.17 -9.03 -7.19
C THR A 97 14.96 -9.58 -8.61
N ASP A 98 15.83 -10.50 -9.07
CA ASP A 98 15.67 -11.14 -10.38
C ASP A 98 14.51 -12.16 -10.42
N ALA A 99 14.19 -12.81 -9.31
CA ALA A 99 12.99 -13.64 -9.23
C ALA A 99 11.73 -12.76 -9.25
N LEU A 100 11.73 -11.64 -8.50
CA LEU A 100 10.62 -10.69 -8.48
C LEU A 100 10.27 -10.15 -9.88
N THR A 101 11.27 -9.84 -10.73
CA THR A 101 11.00 -9.35 -12.10
C THR A 101 10.38 -10.39 -13.04
N ARG A 102 10.41 -11.67 -12.68
CA ARG A 102 9.81 -12.76 -13.47
C ARG A 102 8.42 -13.17 -12.99
N MET A 103 7.97 -12.61 -11.89
CA MET A 103 6.62 -12.84 -11.35
C MET A 103 5.61 -11.98 -12.09
N SER A 104 4.34 -12.40 -12.08
CA SER A 104 3.23 -11.49 -12.34
C SER A 104 3.09 -10.47 -11.20
N ALA A 105 2.39 -9.36 -11.46
CA ALA A 105 2.10 -8.39 -10.42
C ALA A 105 1.26 -9.01 -9.29
N VAL A 106 0.34 -9.92 -9.63
CA VAL A 106 -0.49 -10.66 -8.67
C VAL A 106 0.36 -11.53 -7.74
N GLU A 107 1.34 -12.26 -8.29
CA GLU A 107 2.27 -13.06 -7.47
C GLU A 107 3.13 -12.16 -6.57
N GLN A 108 3.52 -10.98 -7.06
CA GLN A 108 4.34 -10.06 -6.28
C GLN A 108 3.59 -9.43 -5.11
N LEU A 109 2.24 -9.36 -5.15
CA LEU A 109 1.42 -8.93 -4.01
C LEU A 109 1.58 -9.83 -2.77
N GLU A 110 1.88 -11.12 -2.92
CA GLU A 110 2.22 -11.97 -1.76
C GLU A 110 3.52 -11.52 -1.09
N TYR A 111 4.48 -11.00 -1.83
CA TYR A 111 5.70 -10.43 -1.26
C TYR A 111 5.44 -9.07 -0.62
N VAL A 112 4.49 -8.29 -1.14
CA VAL A 112 4.00 -7.07 -0.45
C VAL A 112 3.39 -7.44 0.90
N TYR A 113 2.50 -8.42 0.95
CA TYR A 113 1.94 -8.96 2.18
C TYR A 113 3.04 -9.43 3.16
N ALA A 114 3.97 -10.26 2.68
CA ALA A 114 5.06 -10.79 3.48
C ALA A 114 5.95 -9.65 4.05
N TYR A 115 6.20 -8.59 3.27
CA TYR A 115 6.95 -7.42 3.69
C TYR A 115 6.30 -6.73 4.90
N PHE A 116 5.02 -6.40 4.80
CA PHE A 116 4.32 -5.68 5.85
C PHE A 116 4.12 -6.53 7.11
N THR A 117 3.86 -7.84 6.94
CA THR A 117 3.58 -8.73 8.07
C THR A 117 4.83 -9.23 8.78
N LYS A 118 5.89 -9.59 8.04
CA LYS A 118 7.16 -10.05 8.62
C LYS A 118 7.75 -9.06 9.62
N TYR A 119 7.68 -7.78 9.32
CA TYR A 119 8.19 -6.71 10.18
C TYR A 119 7.12 -6.09 11.06
N ARG A 120 5.89 -6.62 11.03
CA ARG A 120 4.71 -6.13 11.77
C ARG A 120 4.38 -4.66 11.51
N TRP A 121 4.74 -4.12 10.35
CA TRP A 121 4.44 -2.73 10.01
C TRP A 121 2.96 -2.52 9.74
N HIS A 122 2.23 -3.55 9.24
CA HIS A 122 0.78 -3.50 9.07
C HIS A 122 0.02 -3.11 10.35
N GLU A 123 0.57 -3.43 11.53
CA GLU A 123 -0.04 -3.06 12.81
C GLU A 123 0.13 -1.57 13.17
N ARG A 124 1.02 -0.87 12.48
CA ARG A 124 1.40 0.52 12.78
C ARG A 124 0.93 1.52 11.71
N VAL A 125 0.67 1.08 10.50
CA VAL A 125 0.17 1.89 9.39
C VAL A 125 -1.27 2.32 9.67
N ARG A 126 -1.57 3.62 9.52
CA ARG A 126 -2.89 4.20 9.73
C ARG A 126 -3.34 5.13 8.61
N CYS A 127 -2.42 5.52 7.72
CA CYS A 127 -2.67 6.45 6.62
C CYS A 127 -1.57 6.34 5.55
N LEU A 128 -1.76 7.03 4.44
CA LEU A 128 -0.83 7.05 3.30
C LEU A 128 0.61 7.39 3.71
N GLU A 129 0.79 8.38 4.57
CA GLU A 129 2.12 8.79 5.02
C GLU A 129 2.81 7.71 5.86
N ASP A 130 2.07 6.97 6.67
CA ASP A 130 2.61 5.83 7.41
C ASP A 130 2.94 4.68 6.46
N MET A 131 2.07 4.41 5.47
CA MET A 131 2.27 3.41 4.43
C MET A 131 3.56 3.70 3.66
N TYR A 132 3.72 4.94 3.22
CA TYR A 132 4.93 5.34 2.51
C TYR A 132 6.18 5.29 3.40
N MET A 133 6.06 5.65 4.68
CA MET A 133 7.19 5.49 5.61
C MET A 133 7.56 4.02 5.82
N ALA A 134 6.60 3.11 5.82
CA ALA A 134 6.92 1.67 5.88
C ALA A 134 7.83 1.23 4.72
N ILE A 135 7.69 1.84 3.55
CA ILE A 135 8.52 1.56 2.36
C ILE A 135 9.85 2.32 2.41
N LEU A 136 9.81 3.63 2.63
CA LEU A 136 10.96 4.51 2.55
C LEU A 136 11.86 4.41 3.78
N MET A 137 11.27 4.51 4.98
CA MET A 137 12.02 4.62 6.25
C MET A 137 11.17 4.17 7.44
N PRO A 138 11.06 2.85 7.69
CA PRO A 138 10.09 2.26 8.62
C PRO A 138 10.16 2.75 10.08
N LYS A 139 11.31 3.26 10.52
CA LYS A 139 11.45 3.82 11.88
C LYS A 139 10.52 5.01 12.14
N TYR A 140 10.04 5.66 11.07
CA TYR A 140 9.16 6.84 11.15
C TYR A 140 7.68 6.56 10.89
N ILE A 141 7.26 5.29 10.77
CA ILE A 141 5.85 4.91 10.82
C ILE A 141 5.26 5.46 12.13
N SER A 142 4.06 6.06 12.06
CA SER A 142 3.36 6.68 13.20
C SER A 142 4.05 7.93 13.80
N SER A 143 5.12 8.44 13.19
CA SER A 143 5.70 9.73 13.60
C SER A 143 4.84 10.90 13.11
N PRO A 144 4.86 12.06 13.80
CA PRO A 144 4.20 13.28 13.31
C PRO A 144 4.69 13.71 11.93
N LEU A 145 3.83 14.39 11.16
CA LEU A 145 4.15 14.86 9.80
C LEU A 145 5.35 15.82 9.75
N GLY A 146 5.56 16.64 10.77
CA GLY A 146 6.70 17.55 10.89
C GLY A 146 8.02 16.89 11.31
N THR A 147 8.04 15.54 11.45
CA THR A 147 9.27 14.83 11.81
C THR A 147 10.30 14.95 10.69
N VAL A 148 11.50 15.46 11.00
CA VAL A 148 12.61 15.57 10.05
C VAL A 148 13.19 14.18 9.78
N LEU A 149 13.20 13.80 8.50
CA LEU A 149 13.77 12.54 8.00
C LEU A 149 15.24 12.70 7.60
N PHE A 150 15.52 13.79 6.88
CA PHE A 150 16.84 14.11 6.36
C PHE A 150 17.11 15.60 6.55
N ASN A 151 18.37 15.96 6.80
CA ASN A 151 18.83 17.34 6.93
C ASN A 151 20.04 17.59 6.04
N ASP A 152 20.19 18.83 5.60
CA ASP A 152 21.29 19.28 4.76
C ASP A 152 22.66 18.91 5.36
N GLY A 153 23.66 18.76 4.49
CA GLY A 153 24.99 18.28 4.87
C GLY A 153 25.11 16.76 5.02
N THR A 154 24.02 16.00 4.89
CA THR A 154 24.06 14.54 4.91
C THR A 154 23.97 13.92 3.51
N ARG A 155 24.61 12.76 3.32
CA ARG A 155 24.47 11.98 2.05
C ARG A 155 23.01 11.63 1.79
N ALA A 156 22.25 11.31 2.84
CA ALA A 156 20.83 10.96 2.71
C ALA A 156 20.01 12.14 2.19
N TYR A 157 20.23 13.34 2.71
CA TYR A 157 19.60 14.54 2.17
C TYR A 157 19.96 14.77 0.71
N THR A 158 21.26 14.72 0.35
CA THR A 158 21.71 14.92 -1.03
C THR A 158 21.02 13.96 -2.02
N GLN A 159 20.82 12.70 -1.61
CA GLN A 159 20.14 11.68 -2.42
C GLN A 159 18.63 11.92 -2.54
N ASN A 160 18.02 12.61 -1.58
CA ASN A 160 16.59 12.86 -1.48
C ASN A 160 16.23 14.35 -1.65
N ARG A 161 17.19 15.22 -2.00
CA ARG A 161 17.01 16.68 -2.08
C ARG A 161 15.77 17.12 -2.87
N GLY A 162 15.38 16.36 -3.88
CA GLY A 162 14.18 16.65 -4.64
C GLY A 162 12.86 16.50 -3.85
N LEU A 163 12.90 16.08 -2.57
CA LEU A 163 11.74 16.04 -1.66
C LEU A 163 11.65 17.29 -0.78
N ASP A 164 12.73 18.07 -0.64
CA ASP A 164 12.74 19.36 0.05
C ASP A 164 11.97 20.39 -0.81
N ALA A 165 10.72 20.66 -0.42
CA ALA A 165 9.79 21.41 -1.24
C ALA A 165 9.90 22.94 -1.02
N ASP A 166 10.28 23.35 0.17
CA ASP A 166 10.44 24.78 0.54
C ASP A 166 11.91 25.22 0.61
N GLU A 167 12.84 24.31 0.32
CA GLU A 167 14.28 24.54 0.25
C GLU A 167 14.88 25.05 1.58
N ASP A 168 14.30 24.63 2.71
CA ASP A 168 14.78 25.03 4.04
C ASP A 168 15.97 24.17 4.54
N GLY A 169 16.37 23.15 3.77
CA GLY A 169 17.46 22.22 4.10
C GLY A 169 17.02 21.05 4.98
N LEU A 170 15.72 20.90 5.22
CA LEU A 170 15.13 19.78 5.97
C LEU A 170 14.13 19.05 5.07
N ILE A 171 14.11 17.73 5.15
CA ILE A 171 13.05 16.95 4.50
C ILE A 171 12.22 16.34 5.60
N THR A 172 11.01 16.79 5.77
CA THR A 172 10.05 16.29 6.73
C THR A 172 9.30 15.06 6.20
N LYS A 173 8.61 14.34 7.09
CA LYS A 173 7.69 13.25 6.69
C LYS A 173 6.59 13.77 5.76
N ALA A 174 6.06 14.98 6.01
CA ALA A 174 5.04 15.60 5.15
C ALA A 174 5.55 15.80 3.73
N GLU A 175 6.74 16.37 3.55
CA GLU A 175 7.34 16.64 2.25
C GLU A 175 7.69 15.36 1.51
N ALA A 176 8.29 14.37 2.20
CA ALA A 176 8.58 13.08 1.62
C ALA A 176 7.29 12.40 1.10
N ALA A 177 6.20 12.48 1.84
CA ALA A 177 4.91 11.90 1.46
C ALA A 177 4.13 12.74 0.43
N ALA A 178 4.44 14.03 0.25
CA ALA A 178 3.68 14.91 -0.63
C ALA A 178 3.65 14.43 -2.09
N LYS A 179 4.76 13.86 -2.60
CA LYS A 179 4.82 13.32 -3.97
C LYS A 179 3.96 12.05 -4.11
N VAL A 180 3.97 11.19 -3.11
CA VAL A 180 3.11 9.98 -3.10
C VAL A 180 1.64 10.39 -3.02
N ARG A 181 1.31 11.38 -2.18
CA ARG A 181 -0.05 11.93 -2.09
C ARG A 181 -0.51 12.53 -3.42
N ALA A 182 0.35 13.22 -4.15
CA ALA A 182 0.01 13.73 -5.48
C ALA A 182 -0.33 12.58 -6.45
N VAL A 183 0.44 11.50 -6.45
CA VAL A 183 0.18 10.30 -7.26
C VAL A 183 -1.09 9.57 -6.78
N TYR A 184 -1.31 9.46 -5.48
CA TYR A 184 -2.54 8.91 -4.92
C TYR A 184 -3.78 9.67 -5.42
N LEU A 185 -3.78 11.00 -5.34
CA LEU A 185 -4.87 11.84 -5.84
C LEU A 185 -5.04 11.76 -7.37
N GLU A 186 -3.95 11.61 -8.12
CA GLU A 186 -3.99 11.36 -9.56
C GLU A 186 -4.74 10.05 -9.89
N GLY A 187 -4.67 9.07 -8.99
CA GLY A 187 -5.36 7.79 -9.13
C GLY A 187 -6.87 7.89 -9.20
N PHE A 188 -7.48 8.94 -8.64
CA PHE A 188 -8.93 9.16 -8.70
C PHE A 188 -9.39 9.88 -9.97
N LYS A 189 -8.48 10.32 -10.84
CA LYS A 189 -8.86 10.96 -12.10
C LYS A 189 -9.52 9.97 -13.06
N ALA A 190 -10.36 10.49 -13.93
CA ALA A 190 -11.00 9.70 -15.00
C ALA A 190 -9.95 8.91 -15.81
N GLY A 191 -10.21 7.61 -16.03
CA GLY A 191 -9.32 6.70 -16.72
C GLY A 191 -8.20 6.08 -15.85
N ASN A 192 -8.09 6.47 -14.58
CA ASN A 192 -7.23 5.83 -13.58
C ASN A 192 -8.03 5.09 -12.53
N ALA A 193 -9.07 5.70 -11.98
CA ALA A 193 -9.93 5.07 -10.99
C ALA A 193 -10.89 4.03 -11.60
N ARG A 194 -11.28 3.07 -10.78
CA ARG A 194 -12.29 2.06 -11.12
C ARG A 194 -13.24 1.86 -9.95
N GLU A 195 -14.55 1.79 -10.24
CA GLU A 195 -15.54 1.36 -9.28
C GLU A 195 -15.38 -0.14 -9.00
N VAL A 196 -15.30 -0.49 -7.75
CA VAL A 196 -15.16 -1.87 -7.27
C VAL A 196 -16.09 -2.12 -6.09
N PHE A 197 -16.34 -3.40 -5.78
CA PHE A 197 -17.12 -3.81 -4.61
C PHE A 197 -16.17 -4.52 -3.63
N TYR A 198 -16.24 -4.13 -2.38
CA TYR A 198 -15.49 -4.76 -1.30
C TYR A 198 -16.48 -5.45 -0.36
N ASP A 199 -16.31 -6.75 -0.22
CA ASP A 199 -17.10 -7.55 0.73
C ASP A 199 -16.40 -7.54 2.10
N THR A 200 -17.02 -6.93 3.11
CA THR A 200 -16.52 -6.91 4.50
C THR A 200 -17.16 -7.99 5.35
#